data_7afca5b5e49199eb4e7cfd2bb919e860
#
_entry.id   7afca5b5e49199eb4e7cfd2bb919e860
#
_cell.length_a   1.000
_cell.length_b   1.000
_cell.length_c   1.000
_cell.angle_alpha   90.00
_cell.angle_beta   90.00
_cell.angle_gamma   90.00
#
_symmetry.space_group_name_H-M   'P 1'
#
loop_
_entity.id
_entity.type
_entity.pdbx_description
1 polymer ?
#
loop_
_entity_poly.entity_id
_entity_poly.type
_entity_poly.pdbx_seq_one_letter_code
_entity_poly.pdbx_strand_id
1 'polypeptide(L)'
;MVNYKQRFFFCKQIITVSAVFSLCIGNLDAQSLKISKISTIKTGGFATGAAEISAYDAESQRVIITNAEINALDIYSITNPAIPQKITSIDCSVFGGRVNSVAVKRGLVAAAIEAEVRQDNGSIVFFDTDGNFLKKISAGAQPDMVTFTPDGKLVLSANKGKPDDDYVRDPEGSVTIVNISHGLKYAKVRQVTFDGFNRFKEHFIKRGIRIFGPNATVSQDLEPEYITVGPYEKYAYVTLQTNNAIAVIDIHAACCTRIFPLGLKDHSADGNGFDVSDKDKKINIKNWPVYGIYEPDAIASFLHCGIPFLITVNEGDSRDYDGFSEEARIKDIKLDPGVFPNAMDLLKNENLGRLKISIALADTNERGEFKKLLSYGARSFSILDVFGNLIYESGEDFEKITANIYPDDFNSNNEEGSSFDGRSDDKGPEPEALTIGSICGITYAFIGLERVGGIMIYNISNPKYPEFTTYVNNRDFDADIQSPEAGDLGVECLVFVDAKDSPSGAPLLISSNEISGTVTIFQVSLLAFPDVASTTPVTISEHNGVVIQNGGYGSSMSIHPFLND
;
A
#
# COMPACT_ATOMS: atom_id res chain seq x y z
N MET A 1 59.01 -3.37 49.17
CA MET A 1 59.10 -2.14 49.95
C MET A 1 59.00 -0.99 49.00
N VAL A 2 58.10 -0.15 49.15
CA VAL A 2 57.80 1.22 48.81
C VAL A 2 56.35 1.38 48.37
N ASN A 3 55.54 1.89 49.30
CA ASN A 3 54.19 2.39 49.11
C ASN A 3 54.15 3.65 48.27
N TYR A 4 53.19 3.75 47.33
CA TYR A 4 52.73 5.04 46.83
C TYR A 4 51.19 5.06 46.90
N LYS A 5 50.69 5.79 47.91
CA LYS A 5 49.33 6.31 47.95
C LYS A 5 49.26 7.57 47.12
N GLN A 6 48.50 7.55 46.01
CA GLN A 6 48.04 8.77 45.35
C GLN A 6 46.61 9.06 45.75
N ARG A 7 46.42 10.19 46.41
CA ARG A 7 45.13 10.77 46.76
C ARG A 7 44.55 11.46 45.51
N PHE A 8 43.35 10.99 45.07
CA PHE A 8 42.52 11.74 44.15
C PHE A 8 41.67 12.76 44.92
N PHE A 9 41.92 14.05 44.66
CA PHE A 9 41.05 15.16 45.07
C PHE A 9 39.84 15.20 44.11
N PHE A 10 38.62 14.92 44.60
CA PHE A 10 37.39 15.19 43.88
C PHE A 10 37.00 16.66 44.09
N CYS A 11 37.16 17.49 43.07
CA CYS A 11 36.59 18.81 43.02
C CYS A 11 35.11 18.67 42.60
N LYS A 12 34.18 18.82 43.55
CA LYS A 12 32.76 18.95 43.29
C LYS A 12 32.47 20.35 42.78
N GLN A 13 32.37 20.53 41.47
CA GLN A 13 31.65 21.65 40.91
C GLN A 13 30.21 21.23 40.65
N ILE A 14 29.31 21.72 41.47
CA ILE A 14 27.88 21.65 41.26
C ILE A 14 27.55 22.71 40.22
N ILE A 15 27.39 22.30 38.98
CA ILE A 15 26.76 23.14 37.94
C ILE A 15 25.26 22.92 38.04
N THR A 16 24.57 23.89 38.63
CA THR A 16 23.11 23.96 38.63
C THR A 16 22.70 24.46 37.23
N VAL A 17 22.43 23.53 36.34
CA VAL A 17 21.74 23.82 35.06
C VAL A 17 20.25 23.85 35.37
N SER A 18 19.72 25.06 35.57
CA SER A 18 18.28 25.29 35.55
C SER A 18 17.80 25.12 34.08
N ALA A 19 17.46 23.91 33.71
CA ALA A 19 16.70 23.67 32.49
C ALA A 19 15.28 24.18 32.73
N VAL A 20 14.98 25.35 32.21
CA VAL A 20 13.59 25.80 32.01
C VAL A 20 13.05 24.94 30.88
N PHE A 21 12.48 23.79 31.25
CA PHE A 21 11.56 23.06 30.36
C PHE A 21 10.28 23.90 30.28
N SER A 22 10.21 24.77 29.29
CA SER A 22 8.93 25.33 28.85
C SER A 22 8.16 24.15 28.26
N LEU A 23 7.30 23.51 29.07
CA LEU A 23 6.30 22.61 28.56
C LEU A 23 5.33 23.46 27.72
N CYS A 24 5.60 23.58 26.42
CA CYS A 24 4.55 23.79 25.44
C CYS A 24 3.79 22.47 25.35
N ILE A 25 2.93 22.18 26.35
CA ILE A 25 1.80 21.29 26.18
C ILE A 25 0.78 22.13 25.39
N GLY A 26 1.04 22.31 24.09
CA GLY A 26 -0.05 22.57 23.17
C GLY A 26 -0.90 21.29 23.17
N ASN A 27 -2.15 21.39 23.56
CA ASN A 27 -3.15 20.39 23.25
C ASN A 27 -3.07 20.18 21.74
N LEU A 28 -2.47 19.06 21.30
CA LEU A 28 -2.65 18.54 19.96
C LEU A 28 -4.09 18.02 19.91
N ASP A 29 -5.03 18.94 19.79
CA ASP A 29 -6.37 18.59 19.34
C ASP A 29 -6.19 17.87 18.00
N ALA A 30 -6.88 16.76 17.83
CA ALA A 30 -6.83 15.98 16.60
C ALA A 30 -7.19 16.89 15.43
N GLN A 31 -6.17 17.37 14.72
CA GLN A 31 -6.39 18.24 13.56
C GLN A 31 -6.91 17.35 12.45
N SER A 32 -8.20 17.50 12.13
CA SER A 32 -8.80 16.76 11.02
C SER A 32 -8.28 17.31 9.68
N LEU A 33 -7.99 16.38 8.75
CA LEU A 33 -7.62 16.73 7.38
C LEU A 33 -8.88 16.97 6.55
N LYS A 34 -8.79 17.96 5.67
CA LYS A 34 -9.74 18.16 4.57
C LYS A 34 -9.05 17.81 3.28
N ILE A 35 -9.61 16.83 2.56
CA ILE A 35 -9.21 16.44 1.21
C ILE A 35 -10.25 17.00 0.25
N SER A 36 -9.83 17.83 -0.68
CA SER A 36 -10.74 18.50 -1.62
C SER A 36 -10.29 18.24 -3.05
N LYS A 37 -11.15 17.62 -3.86
CA LYS A 37 -10.86 17.41 -5.30
C LYS A 37 -10.69 18.76 -5.98
N ILE A 38 -9.58 18.90 -6.73
CA ILE A 38 -9.28 20.09 -7.54
C ILE A 38 -9.64 19.82 -9.00
N SER A 39 -9.18 18.70 -9.55
CA SER A 39 -9.38 18.36 -10.96
C SER A 39 -9.25 16.85 -11.17
N THR A 40 -9.74 16.40 -12.32
CA THR A 40 -9.55 15.02 -12.79
C THR A 40 -9.02 15.06 -14.23
N ILE A 41 -7.94 14.33 -14.50
CA ILE A 41 -7.40 14.05 -15.84
C ILE A 41 -8.04 12.76 -16.32
N LYS A 42 -8.62 12.73 -17.50
CA LYS A 42 -9.07 11.50 -18.16
C LYS A 42 -8.03 11.06 -19.17
N THR A 43 -7.48 9.87 -19.02
CA THR A 43 -6.40 9.32 -19.85
C THR A 43 -6.90 8.27 -20.84
N GLY A 44 -7.98 7.56 -20.51
CA GLY A 44 -8.51 6.50 -21.38
C GLY A 44 -9.91 6.02 -21.00
N GLY A 45 -10.24 4.81 -21.44
CA GLY A 45 -11.54 4.16 -21.28
C GLY A 45 -11.73 3.47 -19.92
N PHE A 46 -12.90 2.89 -19.74
CA PHE A 46 -13.25 2.07 -18.60
C PHE A 46 -12.58 0.69 -18.70
N ALA A 47 -11.96 0.24 -17.61
CA ALA A 47 -11.30 -1.06 -17.48
C ALA A 47 -10.23 -1.34 -18.57
N THR A 48 -9.48 -0.29 -18.97
CA THR A 48 -8.43 -0.41 -19.99
C THR A 48 -7.02 -0.29 -19.41
N GLY A 49 -6.87 -0.04 -18.09
CA GLY A 49 -5.58 0.23 -17.45
C GLY A 49 -4.94 1.55 -17.88
N ALA A 50 -5.77 2.55 -18.27
CA ALA A 50 -5.27 3.80 -18.86
C ALA A 50 -4.66 4.78 -17.83
N ALA A 51 -4.74 4.53 -16.54
CA ALA A 51 -4.20 5.36 -15.47
C ALA A 51 -3.76 4.48 -14.30
N GLU A 52 -2.70 3.72 -14.48
CA GLU A 52 -2.24 2.72 -13.51
C GLU A 52 -1.26 3.37 -12.52
N ILE A 53 -0.09 3.82 -12.96
CA ILE A 53 0.92 4.42 -12.11
C ILE A 53 1.18 5.87 -12.49
N SER A 54 1.27 6.75 -11.48
CA SER A 54 1.65 8.15 -11.65
C SER A 54 2.94 8.49 -10.92
N ALA A 55 3.72 9.40 -11.51
CA ALA A 55 4.88 10.01 -10.87
C ALA A 55 4.87 11.53 -11.06
N TYR A 56 5.31 12.29 -10.04
CA TYR A 56 5.33 13.75 -10.09
C TYR A 56 6.76 14.28 -10.00
N ASP A 57 7.11 15.17 -10.93
CA ASP A 57 8.36 15.93 -10.92
C ASP A 57 8.14 17.37 -10.46
N ALA A 58 8.71 17.72 -9.31
CA ALA A 58 8.56 19.03 -8.71
C ALA A 58 9.26 20.14 -9.50
N GLU A 59 10.37 19.83 -10.19
CA GLU A 59 11.14 20.84 -10.92
C GLU A 59 10.39 21.32 -12.16
N SER A 60 9.78 20.40 -12.91
CA SER A 60 8.99 20.71 -14.12
C SER A 60 7.50 20.88 -13.83
N GLN A 61 7.02 20.57 -12.63
CA GLN A 61 5.61 20.55 -12.22
C GLN A 61 4.75 19.69 -13.18
N ARG A 62 5.26 18.48 -13.47
CA ARG A 62 4.62 17.54 -14.39
C ARG A 62 4.25 16.23 -13.69
N VAL A 63 3.12 15.68 -14.10
CA VAL A 63 2.70 14.31 -13.77
C VAL A 63 2.94 13.45 -14.99
N ILE A 64 3.61 12.33 -14.79
CA ILE A 64 3.84 11.30 -15.80
C ILE A 64 2.98 10.09 -15.40
N ILE A 65 2.18 9.58 -16.34
CA ILE A 65 1.17 8.56 -16.09
C ILE A 65 1.41 7.39 -17.04
N THR A 66 1.42 6.16 -16.52
CA THR A 66 1.38 4.97 -17.38
C THR A 66 -0.02 4.80 -17.95
N ASN A 67 -0.09 4.55 -19.25
CA ASN A 67 -1.32 4.33 -19.98
C ASN A 67 -1.21 3.00 -20.75
N ALA A 68 -1.71 1.93 -20.11
CA ALA A 68 -1.63 0.59 -20.69
C ALA A 68 -2.58 0.39 -21.88
N GLU A 69 -3.67 1.17 -21.99
CA GLU A 69 -4.60 1.10 -23.13
C GLU A 69 -3.87 1.32 -24.46
N ILE A 70 -2.94 2.27 -24.50
CA ILE A 70 -2.18 2.64 -25.71
C ILE A 70 -0.68 2.34 -25.58
N ASN A 71 -0.28 1.65 -24.52
CA ASN A 71 1.11 1.34 -24.16
C ASN A 71 2.02 2.57 -24.24
N ALA A 72 1.69 3.61 -23.47
CA ALA A 72 2.36 4.90 -23.51
C ALA A 72 2.59 5.49 -22.12
N LEU A 73 3.47 6.51 -22.06
CA LEU A 73 3.55 7.44 -20.95
C LEU A 73 2.92 8.76 -21.34
N ASP A 74 1.87 9.15 -20.64
CA ASP A 74 1.22 10.44 -20.79
C ASP A 74 1.85 11.47 -19.85
N ILE A 75 2.27 12.62 -20.37
CA ILE A 75 2.87 13.72 -19.60
C ILE A 75 1.92 14.91 -19.56
N TYR A 76 1.58 15.33 -18.35
CA TYR A 76 0.72 16.50 -18.10
C TYR A 76 1.46 17.55 -17.27
N SER A 77 1.32 18.82 -17.66
CA SER A 77 1.67 19.95 -16.78
C SER A 77 0.56 20.19 -15.78
N ILE A 78 0.95 20.29 -14.51
CA ILE A 78 0.06 20.70 -13.41
C ILE A 78 0.55 22.00 -12.75
N THR A 79 1.25 22.87 -13.52
CA THR A 79 1.61 24.23 -13.07
C THR A 79 0.39 24.97 -12.52
N ASN A 80 -0.78 24.73 -13.10
CA ASN A 80 -2.08 25.03 -12.49
C ASN A 80 -2.80 23.69 -12.26
N PRO A 81 -2.81 23.16 -11.02
CA PRO A 81 -3.41 21.85 -10.75
C PRO A 81 -4.93 21.80 -10.97
N ALA A 82 -5.61 22.96 -11.06
CA ALA A 82 -7.03 23.02 -11.39
C ALA A 82 -7.31 22.83 -12.90
N ILE A 83 -6.30 23.01 -13.76
CA ILE A 83 -6.43 22.91 -15.22
C ILE A 83 -5.21 22.18 -15.77
N PRO A 84 -5.06 20.87 -15.52
CA PRO A 84 -3.96 20.07 -16.07
C PRO A 84 -3.94 20.13 -17.61
N GLN A 85 -2.75 20.21 -18.18
CA GLN A 85 -2.58 20.31 -19.64
C GLN A 85 -1.70 19.17 -20.15
N LYS A 86 -2.20 18.37 -21.08
CA LYS A 86 -1.39 17.34 -21.75
C LYS A 86 -0.26 17.99 -22.54
N ILE A 87 0.97 17.56 -22.27
CA ILE A 87 2.17 18.01 -22.97
C ILE A 87 2.47 17.08 -24.15
N THR A 88 2.56 15.79 -23.86
CA THR A 88 2.89 14.76 -24.87
C THR A 88 2.46 13.38 -24.40
N SER A 89 2.55 12.43 -25.32
CA SER A 89 2.40 11.00 -25.05
C SER A 89 3.60 10.29 -25.68
N ILE A 90 4.29 9.44 -24.93
CA ILE A 90 5.47 8.69 -25.39
C ILE A 90 5.00 7.28 -25.72
N ASP A 91 5.11 6.87 -26.96
CA ASP A 91 4.86 5.49 -27.39
C ASP A 91 5.93 4.57 -26.81
N CYS A 92 5.54 3.69 -25.89
CA CYS A 92 6.41 2.72 -25.24
C CYS A 92 6.54 1.40 -26.03
N SER A 93 5.67 1.14 -26.99
CA SER A 93 5.67 -0.10 -27.80
C SER A 93 6.97 -0.31 -28.58
N VAL A 94 7.67 0.77 -28.92
CA VAL A 94 8.97 0.72 -29.61
C VAL A 94 10.11 0.19 -28.71
N PHE A 95 9.87 0.07 -27.40
CA PHE A 95 10.86 -0.38 -26.43
C PHE A 95 10.61 -1.81 -25.92
N GLY A 96 9.44 -2.38 -26.14
CA GLY A 96 9.09 -3.73 -25.68
C GLY A 96 7.59 -3.95 -25.59
N GLY A 97 7.20 -4.78 -24.64
CA GLY A 97 5.80 -5.04 -24.29
C GLY A 97 5.18 -3.90 -23.47
N ARG A 98 4.37 -4.26 -22.47
CA ARG A 98 3.63 -3.30 -21.62
C ARG A 98 4.57 -2.42 -20.78
N VAL A 99 4.21 -1.15 -20.63
CA VAL A 99 4.78 -0.28 -19.60
C VAL A 99 4.00 -0.45 -18.31
N ASN A 100 4.67 -0.94 -17.24
CA ASN A 100 4.02 -1.26 -15.96
C ASN A 100 4.18 -0.14 -14.93
N SER A 101 5.31 0.57 -14.93
CA SER A 101 5.58 1.56 -13.88
C SER A 101 6.41 2.72 -14.40
N VAL A 102 6.29 3.85 -13.70
CA VAL A 102 7.07 5.04 -13.97
C VAL A 102 7.50 5.72 -12.67
N ALA A 103 8.72 6.21 -12.64
CA ALA A 103 9.23 7.08 -11.59
C ALA A 103 9.92 8.29 -12.19
N VAL A 104 9.98 9.38 -11.45
CA VAL A 104 10.66 10.60 -11.89
C VAL A 104 11.45 11.23 -10.76
N LYS A 105 12.62 11.73 -11.07
CA LYS A 105 13.47 12.45 -10.10
C LYS A 105 14.32 13.49 -10.82
N ARG A 106 14.16 14.76 -10.43
CA ARG A 106 14.95 15.88 -10.97
C ARG A 106 14.97 15.91 -12.50
N GLY A 107 13.81 15.84 -13.12
CA GLY A 107 13.67 15.89 -14.57
C GLY A 107 14.05 14.61 -15.31
N LEU A 108 14.49 13.56 -14.62
CA LEU A 108 14.79 12.26 -15.21
C LEU A 108 13.63 11.28 -14.94
N VAL A 109 13.01 10.80 -16.00
CA VAL A 109 11.93 9.80 -15.98
C VAL A 109 12.55 8.43 -16.20
N ALA A 110 12.14 7.44 -15.43
CA ALA A 110 12.46 6.03 -15.60
C ALA A 110 11.16 5.22 -15.72
N ALA A 111 11.03 4.43 -16.78
CA ALA A 111 9.89 3.56 -17.02
C ALA A 111 10.30 2.08 -16.97
N ALA A 112 9.53 1.25 -16.28
CA ALA A 112 9.66 -0.20 -16.33
C ALA A 112 8.82 -0.74 -17.50
N ILE A 113 9.47 -1.41 -18.46
CA ILE A 113 8.83 -1.91 -19.67
C ILE A 113 9.15 -3.39 -19.84
N GLU A 114 8.12 -4.22 -19.93
CA GLU A 114 8.25 -5.66 -20.21
C GLU A 114 8.92 -5.92 -21.55
N ALA A 115 9.42 -7.12 -21.74
CA ALA A 115 9.74 -7.62 -23.09
C ALA A 115 8.43 -7.96 -23.85
N GLU A 116 8.50 -8.06 -25.17
CA GLU A 116 7.37 -8.54 -26.00
C GLU A 116 6.90 -9.94 -25.57
N VAL A 117 7.84 -10.79 -25.18
CA VAL A 117 7.56 -12.05 -24.49
C VAL A 117 7.79 -11.82 -23.01
N ARG A 118 6.76 -11.84 -22.20
CA ARG A 118 6.76 -11.42 -20.79
C ARG A 118 7.83 -12.12 -19.95
N GLN A 119 8.15 -13.37 -20.25
CA GLN A 119 9.13 -14.16 -19.53
C GLN A 119 10.58 -13.85 -19.94
N ASP A 120 10.80 -13.02 -20.95
CA ASP A 120 12.13 -12.53 -21.30
C ASP A 120 12.50 -11.29 -20.48
N ASN A 121 13.78 -10.93 -20.49
CA ASN A 121 14.25 -9.75 -19.78
C ASN A 121 13.66 -8.47 -20.38
N GLY A 122 12.99 -7.69 -19.56
CA GLY A 122 12.49 -6.37 -19.90
C GLY A 122 13.55 -5.27 -19.79
N SER A 123 13.13 -4.05 -19.61
CA SER A 123 14.03 -2.90 -19.58
C SER A 123 13.54 -1.76 -18.69
N ILE A 124 14.48 -0.97 -18.18
CA ILE A 124 14.26 0.37 -17.66
C ILE A 124 14.62 1.35 -18.76
N VAL A 125 13.64 2.14 -19.19
CA VAL A 125 13.81 3.14 -20.25
C VAL A 125 13.77 4.53 -19.65
N PHE A 126 14.74 5.37 -20.03
CA PHE A 126 14.90 6.69 -19.48
C PHE A 126 14.51 7.76 -20.52
N PHE A 127 13.77 8.77 -20.03
CA PHE A 127 13.36 9.94 -20.79
C PHE A 127 13.63 11.20 -19.96
N ASP A 128 13.61 12.36 -20.61
CA ASP A 128 13.42 13.62 -19.91
C ASP A 128 11.91 13.91 -19.72
N THR A 129 11.59 14.95 -18.96
CA THR A 129 10.19 15.33 -18.72
C THR A 129 9.50 15.94 -19.93
N ASP A 130 10.24 16.27 -21.02
CA ASP A 130 9.67 16.65 -22.32
C ASP A 130 9.33 15.44 -23.20
N GLY A 131 9.68 14.23 -22.76
CA GLY A 131 9.42 12.97 -23.46
C GLY A 131 10.52 12.54 -24.41
N ASN A 132 11.68 13.19 -24.40
CA ASN A 132 12.79 12.79 -25.25
C ASN A 132 13.46 11.53 -24.69
N PHE A 133 13.66 10.52 -25.54
CA PHE A 133 14.39 9.31 -25.21
C PHE A 133 15.85 9.60 -24.85
N LEU A 134 16.34 9.04 -23.76
CA LEU A 134 17.70 9.21 -23.29
C LEU A 134 18.50 7.91 -23.33
N LYS A 135 17.93 6.81 -22.79
CA LYS A 135 18.63 5.52 -22.71
C LYS A 135 17.68 4.36 -22.41
N LYS A 136 18.00 3.18 -22.94
CA LYS A 136 17.38 1.90 -22.57
C LYS A 136 18.42 1.03 -21.86
N ILE A 137 18.04 0.39 -20.74
CA ILE A 137 18.89 -0.47 -19.92
C ILE A 137 18.11 -1.76 -19.67
N SER A 138 18.75 -2.93 -19.86
CA SER A 138 18.12 -4.22 -19.59
C SER A 138 17.85 -4.40 -18.11
N ALA A 139 16.66 -4.90 -17.76
CA ALA A 139 16.23 -5.31 -16.44
C ALA A 139 16.13 -6.85 -16.34
N GLY A 140 15.51 -7.39 -15.29
CA GLY A 140 15.07 -8.78 -15.23
C GLY A 140 13.77 -9.02 -16.01
N ALA A 141 13.20 -10.23 -15.89
CA ALA A 141 11.93 -10.57 -16.51
C ALA A 141 10.77 -9.84 -15.78
N GLN A 142 9.85 -9.29 -16.54
CA GLN A 142 8.69 -8.54 -16.05
C GLN A 142 9.08 -7.47 -15.02
N PRO A 143 9.80 -6.41 -15.42
CA PRO A 143 10.01 -5.27 -14.54
C PRO A 143 8.66 -4.62 -14.28
N ASP A 144 8.24 -4.66 -13.03
CA ASP A 144 6.91 -4.27 -12.62
C ASP A 144 6.90 -2.89 -11.96
N MET A 145 7.72 -2.69 -10.94
CA MET A 145 7.83 -1.42 -10.24
C MET A 145 9.23 -0.82 -10.41
N VAL A 146 9.32 0.50 -10.62
CA VAL A 146 10.58 1.24 -10.69
C VAL A 146 10.58 2.41 -9.72
N THR A 147 11.71 2.67 -9.06
CA THR A 147 11.86 3.80 -8.13
C THR A 147 13.28 4.37 -8.13
N PHE A 148 13.42 5.62 -7.72
CA PHE A 148 14.71 6.26 -7.46
C PHE A 148 15.05 6.20 -5.97
N THR A 149 16.36 6.16 -5.66
CA THR A 149 16.79 6.53 -4.30
C THR A 149 16.48 7.99 -4.01
N PRO A 150 16.23 8.38 -2.75
CA PRO A 150 15.94 9.76 -2.38
C PRO A 150 16.98 10.77 -2.90
N ASP A 151 18.28 10.39 -2.93
CA ASP A 151 19.36 11.22 -3.48
C ASP A 151 19.41 11.24 -5.02
N GLY A 152 18.62 10.40 -5.70
CA GLY A 152 18.51 10.32 -7.16
C GLY A 152 19.72 9.69 -7.85
N LYS A 153 20.60 9.00 -7.13
CA LYS A 153 21.82 8.40 -7.72
C LYS A 153 21.63 6.97 -8.20
N LEU A 154 20.63 6.27 -7.68
CA LEU A 154 20.32 4.91 -8.08
C LEU A 154 18.86 4.82 -8.53
N VAL A 155 18.61 3.92 -9.48
CA VAL A 155 17.27 3.48 -9.89
C VAL A 155 17.17 1.99 -9.60
N LEU A 156 16.08 1.58 -8.96
CA LEU A 156 15.78 0.20 -8.64
C LEU A 156 14.52 -0.23 -9.38
N SER A 157 14.51 -1.48 -9.88
CA SER A 157 13.30 -2.10 -10.43
C SER A 157 13.08 -3.46 -9.80
N ALA A 158 11.87 -3.70 -9.32
CA ALA A 158 11.38 -5.03 -9.00
C ALA A 158 11.03 -5.74 -10.30
N ASN A 159 11.49 -6.96 -10.46
CA ASN A 159 11.23 -7.78 -11.65
C ASN A 159 10.53 -9.06 -11.17
N LYS A 160 9.22 -9.15 -11.40
CA LYS A 160 8.35 -10.22 -10.88
C LYS A 160 8.82 -11.61 -11.30
N GLY A 161 9.19 -11.78 -12.57
CA GLY A 161 9.55 -13.10 -13.09
C GLY A 161 8.38 -14.08 -13.03
N LYS A 162 7.13 -13.65 -13.21
CA LYS A 162 5.95 -14.54 -13.20
C LYS A 162 6.03 -15.58 -14.32
N PRO A 163 5.53 -16.80 -14.08
CA PRO A 163 5.47 -17.84 -15.11
C PRO A 163 4.54 -17.44 -16.27
N ASP A 164 4.60 -18.22 -17.35
CA ASP A 164 3.57 -18.19 -18.38
C ASP A 164 2.31 -18.96 -17.92
N ASP A 165 1.20 -18.79 -18.63
CA ASP A 165 -0.11 -19.33 -18.24
C ASP A 165 -0.11 -20.87 -18.13
N ASP A 166 0.70 -21.55 -18.95
CA ASP A 166 0.88 -23.01 -18.91
C ASP A 166 1.88 -23.48 -17.84
N TYR A 167 2.56 -22.56 -17.14
CA TYR A 167 3.61 -22.83 -16.15
C TYR A 167 4.83 -23.60 -16.75
N VAL A 168 5.13 -23.36 -18.04
CA VAL A 168 6.23 -24.00 -18.79
C VAL A 168 7.49 -23.13 -18.73
N ARG A 169 7.34 -21.81 -18.83
CA ARG A 169 8.41 -20.84 -18.69
C ARG A 169 8.21 -20.10 -17.38
N ASP A 170 9.13 -20.32 -16.44
CA ASP A 170 9.09 -19.75 -15.10
C ASP A 170 10.46 -19.07 -14.82
N PRO A 171 10.63 -17.80 -15.19
CA PRO A 171 11.88 -17.07 -14.99
C PRO A 171 12.10 -16.75 -13.51
N GLU A 172 13.35 -16.44 -13.16
CA GLU A 172 13.68 -16.04 -11.79
C GLU A 172 13.27 -14.59 -11.53
N GLY A 173 12.68 -14.34 -10.35
CA GLY A 173 12.49 -13.00 -9.83
C GLY A 173 13.84 -12.34 -9.49
N SER A 174 13.91 -11.02 -9.60
CA SER A 174 15.15 -10.28 -9.34
C SER A 174 14.89 -8.81 -9.01
N VAL A 175 15.94 -8.09 -8.57
CA VAL A 175 15.91 -6.62 -8.47
C VAL A 175 17.05 -6.03 -9.28
N THR A 176 16.73 -5.16 -10.22
CA THR A 176 17.73 -4.42 -11.02
C THR A 176 18.12 -3.14 -10.29
N ILE A 177 19.43 -2.88 -10.14
CA ILE A 177 19.98 -1.63 -9.59
C ILE A 177 20.82 -0.94 -10.65
N VAL A 178 20.39 0.25 -11.06
CA VAL A 178 21.10 1.10 -12.02
C VAL A 178 21.74 2.27 -11.29
N ASN A 179 23.08 2.31 -11.26
CA ASN A 179 23.83 3.42 -10.68
C ASN A 179 24.07 4.50 -11.75
N ILE A 180 23.47 5.66 -11.53
CA ILE A 180 23.57 6.85 -12.41
C ILE A 180 24.30 8.02 -11.73
N SER A 181 25.02 7.80 -10.62
CA SER A 181 25.72 8.84 -9.85
C SER A 181 26.73 9.66 -10.67
N HIS A 182 27.22 9.10 -11.79
CA HIS A 182 28.15 9.77 -12.71
C HIS A 182 27.46 10.21 -14.02
N GLY A 183 26.13 10.30 -14.01
CA GLY A 183 25.28 10.59 -15.16
C GLY A 183 24.88 9.34 -15.91
N LEU A 184 23.72 9.41 -16.59
CA LEU A 184 23.07 8.31 -17.28
C LEU A 184 23.96 7.68 -18.37
N LYS A 185 24.82 8.46 -19.03
CA LYS A 185 25.79 7.96 -20.01
C LYS A 185 26.71 6.88 -19.44
N TYR A 186 27.09 6.99 -18.18
CA TYR A 186 28.01 6.08 -17.48
C TYR A 186 27.29 5.15 -16.51
N ALA A 187 26.01 4.95 -16.72
CA ALA A 187 25.21 4.07 -15.87
C ALA A 187 25.82 2.66 -15.76
N LYS A 188 25.83 2.13 -14.56
CA LYS A 188 26.29 0.77 -14.24
C LYS A 188 25.11 -0.02 -13.70
N VAL A 189 24.92 -1.24 -14.22
CA VAL A 189 23.82 -2.13 -13.84
C VAL A 189 24.33 -3.28 -12.99
N ARG A 190 23.57 -3.63 -11.98
CA ARG A 190 23.75 -4.86 -11.19
C ARG A 190 22.40 -5.51 -10.98
N GLN A 191 22.39 -6.84 -11.06
CA GLN A 191 21.22 -7.66 -10.74
C GLN A 191 21.38 -8.23 -9.33
N VAL A 192 20.34 -8.15 -8.54
CA VAL A 192 20.20 -8.88 -7.28
C VAL A 192 19.33 -10.08 -7.58
N THR A 193 19.92 -11.26 -7.45
CA THR A 193 19.24 -12.55 -7.67
C THR A 193 18.96 -13.23 -6.34
N PHE A 194 18.10 -14.24 -6.37
CA PHE A 194 17.73 -15.04 -5.19
C PHE A 194 18.25 -16.49 -5.24
N ASP A 195 19.06 -16.86 -6.25
CA ASP A 195 19.60 -18.19 -6.46
C ASP A 195 20.37 -18.73 -5.25
N GLY A 196 21.07 -17.87 -4.51
CA GLY A 196 21.74 -18.21 -3.27
C GLY A 196 20.84 -18.81 -2.18
N PHE A 197 19.52 -18.57 -2.29
CA PHE A 197 18.51 -19.08 -1.36
C PHE A 197 17.89 -20.42 -1.77
N ASN A 198 18.13 -20.94 -2.97
CA ASN A 198 17.53 -22.17 -3.48
C ASN A 198 17.71 -23.37 -2.54
N ARG A 199 18.87 -23.48 -1.91
CA ARG A 199 19.18 -24.53 -0.92
C ARG A 199 18.38 -24.43 0.39
N PHE A 200 17.67 -23.32 0.62
CA PHE A 200 16.91 -23.07 1.85
C PHE A 200 15.40 -23.22 1.67
N LYS A 201 14.91 -23.80 0.56
CA LYS A 201 13.48 -23.93 0.25
C LYS A 201 12.67 -24.47 1.44
N GLU A 202 13.04 -25.63 1.97
CA GLU A 202 12.35 -26.26 3.11
C GLU A 202 12.40 -25.40 4.38
N HIS A 203 13.49 -24.69 4.59
CA HIS A 203 13.62 -23.77 5.73
C HIS A 203 12.68 -22.58 5.60
N PHE A 204 12.53 -22.03 4.40
CA PHE A 204 11.62 -20.91 4.12
C PHE A 204 10.17 -21.33 4.31
N ILE A 205 9.77 -22.47 3.74
CA ILE A 205 8.41 -23.01 3.91
C ILE A 205 8.08 -23.20 5.40
N LYS A 206 8.99 -23.81 6.17
CA LYS A 206 8.79 -24.00 7.62
C LYS A 206 8.68 -22.70 8.40
N ARG A 207 9.23 -21.62 7.91
CA ARG A 207 9.13 -20.29 8.51
C ARG A 207 7.90 -19.51 8.05
N GLY A 208 7.10 -20.02 7.13
CA GLY A 208 5.90 -19.41 6.61
C GLY A 208 6.11 -18.52 5.38
N ILE A 209 7.28 -18.59 4.74
CA ILE A 209 7.46 -18.01 3.39
C ILE A 209 6.85 -19.00 2.40
N ARG A 210 5.94 -18.54 1.58
CA ARG A 210 5.20 -19.37 0.64
C ARG A 210 6.07 -19.61 -0.61
N ILE A 211 6.54 -20.86 -0.78
CA ILE A 211 7.30 -21.35 -1.95
C ILE A 211 6.56 -22.59 -2.45
N PHE A 212 5.73 -22.43 -3.48
CA PHE A 212 4.75 -23.46 -3.83
C PHE A 212 4.52 -23.64 -5.34
N GLY A 213 5.14 -22.86 -6.20
CA GLY A 213 5.06 -23.04 -7.66
C GLY A 213 5.48 -24.45 -8.08
N PRO A 214 4.85 -25.03 -9.12
CA PRO A 214 5.14 -26.37 -9.61
C PRO A 214 6.62 -26.54 -9.97
N ASN A 215 7.32 -27.36 -9.18
CA ASN A 215 8.76 -27.64 -9.33
C ASN A 215 9.69 -26.40 -9.25
N ALA A 216 9.18 -25.23 -8.89
CA ALA A 216 9.94 -24.00 -8.83
C ALA A 216 11.09 -24.08 -7.80
N THR A 217 12.21 -23.49 -8.13
CA THR A 217 13.26 -23.14 -7.18
C THR A 217 12.81 -21.97 -6.31
N VAL A 218 13.55 -21.60 -5.27
CA VAL A 218 13.21 -20.39 -4.50
C VAL A 218 13.32 -19.15 -5.37
N SER A 219 14.35 -19.04 -6.21
CA SER A 219 14.56 -17.88 -7.07
C SER A 219 13.50 -17.72 -8.17
N GLN A 220 12.89 -18.80 -8.63
CA GLN A 220 11.77 -18.77 -9.57
C GLN A 220 10.45 -18.40 -8.86
N ASP A 221 10.23 -18.94 -7.67
CA ASP A 221 8.98 -18.75 -6.94
C ASP A 221 8.88 -17.39 -6.24
N LEU A 222 10.00 -16.70 -6.00
CA LEU A 222 10.01 -15.36 -5.42
C LEU A 222 9.68 -14.29 -6.48
N GLU A 223 8.56 -13.60 -6.28
CA GLU A 223 8.05 -12.59 -7.20
C GLU A 223 8.15 -11.19 -6.55
N PRO A 224 9.25 -10.42 -6.81
CA PRO A 224 9.38 -9.04 -6.36
C PRO A 224 8.31 -8.14 -6.94
N GLU A 225 7.55 -7.45 -6.07
CA GLU A 225 6.42 -6.60 -6.44
C GLU A 225 6.79 -5.12 -6.29
N TYR A 226 6.80 -4.62 -5.09
CA TYR A 226 6.97 -3.21 -4.79
C TYR A 226 8.24 -2.94 -3.99
N ILE A 227 8.87 -1.77 -4.20
CA ILE A 227 10.12 -1.38 -3.55
C ILE A 227 9.96 -0.08 -2.78
N THR A 228 10.34 -0.09 -1.50
CA THR A 228 10.63 1.15 -0.78
C THR A 228 12.12 1.23 -0.43
N VAL A 229 12.72 2.38 -0.65
CA VAL A 229 14.09 2.65 -0.20
C VAL A 229 14.04 3.14 1.23
N GLY A 230 14.78 2.46 2.12
CA GLY A 230 14.83 2.86 3.52
C GLY A 230 15.36 4.27 3.71
N PRO A 231 14.96 5.00 4.77
CA PRO A 231 15.26 6.42 4.95
C PRO A 231 16.76 6.77 4.98
N TYR A 232 17.61 5.80 5.24
CA TYR A 232 19.08 5.98 5.26
C TYR A 232 19.78 5.51 3.97
N GLU A 233 19.01 5.16 2.94
CA GLU A 233 19.48 4.76 1.60
C GLU A 233 20.51 3.61 1.58
N LYS A 234 20.56 2.82 2.67
CA LYS A 234 21.42 1.64 2.75
C LYS A 234 20.70 0.39 2.30
N TYR A 235 19.45 0.26 2.67
CA TYR A 235 18.62 -0.89 2.37
C TYR A 235 17.38 -0.48 1.56
N ALA A 236 16.97 -1.34 0.64
CA ALA A 236 15.64 -1.35 0.08
C ALA A 236 14.87 -2.56 0.63
N TYR A 237 13.57 -2.39 0.77
CA TYR A 237 12.63 -3.41 1.21
C TYR A 237 11.67 -3.68 0.05
N VAL A 238 11.55 -4.96 -0.29
CA VAL A 238 10.81 -5.40 -1.48
C VAL A 238 9.75 -6.37 -1.04
N THR A 239 8.49 -6.07 -1.34
CA THR A 239 7.40 -7.03 -1.14
C THR A 239 7.58 -8.21 -2.09
N LEU A 240 7.34 -9.40 -1.56
CA LEU A 240 7.21 -10.66 -2.27
C LEU A 240 5.77 -11.10 -1.99
N GLN A 241 4.82 -10.51 -2.75
CA GLN A 241 3.39 -10.53 -2.41
C GLN A 241 2.87 -11.96 -2.28
N THR A 242 2.88 -12.74 -3.34
CA THR A 242 2.40 -14.12 -3.35
C THR A 242 3.17 -15.05 -2.41
N ASN A 243 4.42 -14.67 -2.04
CA ASN A 243 5.23 -15.42 -1.09
C ASN A 243 5.00 -15.01 0.38
N ASN A 244 4.18 -13.99 0.62
CA ASN A 244 3.87 -13.44 1.95
C ASN A 244 5.14 -13.09 2.75
N ALA A 245 6.06 -12.37 2.12
CA ALA A 245 7.39 -12.07 2.67
C ALA A 245 7.90 -10.71 2.22
N ILE A 246 8.96 -10.22 2.88
CA ILE A 246 9.72 -9.04 2.46
C ILE A 246 11.19 -9.41 2.31
N ALA A 247 11.77 -9.04 1.17
CA ALA A 247 13.21 -9.13 0.92
C ALA A 247 13.92 -7.84 1.31
N VAL A 248 15.09 -7.95 1.95
CA VAL A 248 15.95 -6.83 2.34
C VAL A 248 17.19 -6.80 1.46
N ILE A 249 17.29 -5.77 0.65
CA ILE A 249 18.37 -5.58 -0.32
C ILE A 249 19.38 -4.57 0.23
N ASP A 250 20.64 -4.95 0.38
CA ASP A 250 21.73 -3.97 0.54
C ASP A 250 22.00 -3.34 -0.83
N ILE A 251 21.61 -2.06 -0.96
CA ILE A 251 21.64 -1.35 -2.24
C ILE A 251 23.08 -1.18 -2.76
N HIS A 252 24.02 -0.95 -1.85
CA HIS A 252 25.43 -0.72 -2.20
C HIS A 252 26.17 -2.01 -2.52
N ALA A 253 25.91 -3.09 -1.77
CA ALA A 253 26.45 -4.41 -2.07
C ALA A 253 25.77 -5.07 -3.27
N ALA A 254 24.55 -4.65 -3.61
CA ALA A 254 23.65 -5.25 -4.58
C ALA A 254 23.44 -6.74 -4.31
N CYS A 255 22.96 -7.05 -3.13
CA CYS A 255 22.62 -8.42 -2.74
C CYS A 255 21.41 -8.43 -1.80
N CYS A 256 20.62 -9.49 -1.88
CA CYS A 256 19.61 -9.77 -0.87
C CYS A 256 20.30 -10.31 0.39
N THR A 257 20.13 -9.59 1.49
CA THR A 257 20.77 -9.93 2.77
C THR A 257 19.89 -10.83 3.63
N ARG A 258 18.57 -10.73 3.45
CA ARG A 258 17.60 -11.41 4.28
C ARG A 258 16.22 -11.42 3.60
N ILE A 259 15.45 -12.49 3.83
CA ILE A 259 14.01 -12.57 3.52
C ILE A 259 13.32 -12.98 4.83
N PHE A 260 12.25 -12.26 5.19
CA PHE A 260 11.47 -12.60 6.37
C PHE A 260 9.99 -12.76 6.04
N PRO A 261 9.32 -13.76 6.66
CA PRO A 261 7.88 -13.98 6.49
C PRO A 261 7.09 -12.92 7.26
N LEU A 262 5.87 -12.67 6.83
CA LEU A 262 4.95 -11.75 7.50
C LEU A 262 4.05 -12.45 8.53
N GLY A 263 3.93 -13.78 8.48
CA GLY A 263 3.01 -14.53 9.32
C GLY A 263 1.60 -14.52 8.74
N LEU A 264 0.61 -14.69 9.61
CA LEU A 264 -0.81 -14.78 9.25
C LEU A 264 -1.65 -13.97 10.21
N LYS A 265 -2.71 -13.33 9.72
CA LYS A 265 -3.73 -12.68 10.53
C LYS A 265 -4.74 -13.70 11.03
N ASP A 266 -4.93 -13.81 12.31
CA ASP A 266 -5.94 -14.70 12.91
C ASP A 266 -7.29 -14.00 12.97
N HIS A 267 -8.18 -14.33 12.06
CA HIS A 267 -9.54 -13.77 12.00
C HIS A 267 -10.47 -14.32 13.08
N SER A 268 -10.06 -15.32 13.85
CA SER A 268 -10.81 -15.78 15.02
C SER A 268 -10.60 -14.91 16.26
N ALA A 269 -9.55 -14.07 16.25
CA ALA A 269 -9.23 -13.16 17.33
C ALA A 269 -10.13 -11.92 17.32
N ASP A 270 -10.48 -11.41 18.49
CA ASP A 270 -11.26 -10.17 18.63
C ASP A 270 -10.56 -8.99 17.91
N GLY A 271 -11.34 -8.20 17.16
CA GLY A 271 -10.83 -7.06 16.39
C GLY A 271 -10.30 -7.42 15.00
N ASN A 272 -10.35 -8.69 14.60
CA ASN A 272 -9.95 -9.18 13.29
C ASN A 272 -11.12 -9.78 12.49
N GLY A 273 -12.35 -9.39 12.81
CA GLY A 273 -13.53 -9.84 12.09
C GLY A 273 -13.53 -9.39 10.63
N PHE A 274 -14.27 -10.09 9.78
CA PHE A 274 -14.50 -9.71 8.39
C PHE A 274 -15.77 -10.36 7.86
N ASP A 275 -16.31 -9.82 6.78
CA ASP A 275 -17.41 -10.43 6.05
C ASP A 275 -16.88 -11.48 5.05
N VAL A 276 -17.57 -12.60 4.94
CA VAL A 276 -17.06 -13.76 4.17
C VAL A 276 -18.03 -14.26 3.09
N SER A 277 -19.18 -13.61 2.96
CA SER A 277 -20.25 -14.17 2.11
C SER A 277 -20.97 -13.11 1.29
N ASP A 278 -20.95 -13.28 -0.01
CA ASP A 278 -21.76 -12.54 -0.99
C ASP A 278 -23.22 -13.08 -1.11
N LYS A 279 -23.62 -14.02 -0.24
CA LYS A 279 -24.91 -14.72 -0.36
C LYS A 279 -25.83 -14.60 0.86
N ASP A 280 -25.42 -13.96 1.91
CA ASP A 280 -26.24 -13.76 3.11
C ASP A 280 -27.04 -12.44 3.06
N LYS A 281 -26.76 -11.55 2.09
CA LYS A 281 -27.48 -10.30 1.77
C LYS A 281 -27.45 -9.28 2.91
N LYS A 282 -26.37 -9.22 3.66
CA LYS A 282 -26.21 -8.30 4.79
C LYS A 282 -24.73 -8.11 5.10
N ILE A 283 -24.38 -7.04 5.74
CA ILE A 283 -23.07 -6.85 6.36
C ILE A 283 -22.99 -7.78 7.57
N ASN A 284 -21.99 -8.68 7.60
CA ASN A 284 -21.84 -9.71 8.61
C ASN A 284 -20.39 -9.84 9.09
N ILE A 285 -19.79 -8.69 9.44
CA ILE A 285 -18.43 -8.63 9.98
C ILE A 285 -18.39 -9.34 11.32
N LYS A 286 -17.69 -10.46 11.42
CA LYS A 286 -17.51 -11.23 12.65
C LYS A 286 -16.24 -12.07 12.61
N ASN A 287 -15.87 -12.66 13.74
CA ASN A 287 -14.72 -13.54 13.84
C ASN A 287 -15.02 -14.91 13.23
N TRP A 288 -14.10 -15.39 12.38
CA TRP A 288 -14.19 -16.67 11.70
C TRP A 288 -12.93 -17.51 11.94
N PRO A 289 -13.00 -18.84 11.95
CA PRO A 289 -11.84 -19.73 12.11
C PRO A 289 -11.01 -19.81 10.81
N VAL A 290 -10.54 -18.68 10.35
CA VAL A 290 -9.77 -18.48 9.11
C VAL A 290 -8.54 -17.65 9.43
N TYR A 291 -7.46 -17.89 8.71
CA TYR A 291 -6.23 -17.07 8.75
C TYR A 291 -6.07 -16.32 7.43
N GLY A 292 -5.93 -15.00 7.48
CA GLY A 292 -5.58 -14.18 6.33
C GLY A 292 -4.08 -14.24 6.05
N ILE A 293 -3.70 -14.49 4.82
CA ILE A 293 -2.34 -14.33 4.34
C ILE A 293 -2.19 -12.83 4.07
N TYR A 294 -1.14 -12.17 4.59
CA TYR A 294 -1.01 -10.71 4.41
C TYR A 294 -0.86 -10.32 2.94
N GLU A 295 0.08 -10.95 2.23
CA GLU A 295 0.33 -10.74 0.80
C GLU A 295 0.27 -9.25 0.40
N PRO A 296 1.18 -8.43 0.96
CA PRO A 296 1.13 -7.00 0.72
C PRO A 296 1.52 -6.65 -0.71
N ASP A 297 0.71 -5.82 -1.36
CA ASP A 297 1.08 -5.19 -2.62
C ASP A 297 2.10 -4.07 -2.35
N ALA A 298 1.68 -2.93 -1.89
CA ALA A 298 2.56 -1.78 -1.68
C ALA A 298 3.22 -1.76 -0.30
N ILE A 299 4.42 -1.14 -0.27
CA ILE A 299 5.22 -0.92 0.93
C ILE A 299 5.80 0.49 0.92
N ALA A 300 5.81 1.15 2.07
CA ALA A 300 6.50 2.41 2.28
C ALA A 300 7.36 2.39 3.54
N SER A 301 8.33 3.30 3.63
CA SER A 301 9.20 3.43 4.80
C SER A 301 9.12 4.84 5.38
N PHE A 302 9.15 4.96 6.70
CA PHE A 302 9.12 6.25 7.38
C PHE A 302 9.98 6.25 8.65
N LEU A 303 10.25 7.44 9.17
CA LEU A 303 10.99 7.63 10.41
C LEU A 303 10.06 8.07 11.54
N HIS A 304 10.20 7.43 12.70
CA HIS A 304 9.66 7.93 13.95
C HIS A 304 10.80 8.08 14.97
N CYS A 305 11.05 9.30 15.44
CA CYS A 305 12.16 9.59 16.36
C CYS A 305 13.53 9.06 15.87
N GLY A 306 13.79 9.13 14.56
CA GLY A 306 15.03 8.63 13.95
C GLY A 306 15.10 7.10 13.79
N ILE A 307 14.06 6.36 14.14
CA ILE A 307 13.97 4.91 13.95
C ILE A 307 13.15 4.62 12.70
N PRO A 308 13.64 3.79 11.75
CA PRO A 308 12.90 3.45 10.55
C PRO A 308 11.85 2.37 10.83
N PHE A 309 10.68 2.56 10.24
CA PHE A 309 9.56 1.62 10.19
C PHE A 309 9.14 1.38 8.75
N LEU A 310 8.47 0.26 8.54
CA LEU A 310 7.83 -0.11 7.29
C LEU A 310 6.31 -0.12 7.50
N ILE A 311 5.57 0.27 6.49
CA ILE A 311 4.12 0.12 6.43
C ILE A 311 3.77 -0.63 5.16
N THR A 312 2.86 -1.59 5.25
CA THR A 312 2.36 -2.40 4.13
C THR A 312 0.85 -2.32 4.08
N VAL A 313 0.30 -2.39 2.88
CA VAL A 313 -1.13 -2.58 2.63
C VAL A 313 -1.34 -4.01 2.15
N ASN A 314 -2.26 -4.73 2.79
CA ASN A 314 -2.34 -6.19 2.76
C ASN A 314 -3.53 -6.61 1.89
N GLU A 315 -3.35 -6.45 0.58
CA GLU A 315 -4.36 -6.68 -0.45
C GLU A 315 -4.69 -8.17 -0.61
N GLY A 316 -3.67 -8.98 -0.87
CA GLY A 316 -3.79 -10.37 -1.24
C GLY A 316 -3.69 -10.61 -2.75
N ASP A 317 -2.99 -11.66 -3.14
CA ASP A 317 -2.91 -12.15 -4.52
C ASP A 317 -2.94 -13.67 -4.56
N SER A 318 -3.47 -14.25 -5.62
CA SER A 318 -3.51 -15.70 -5.82
C SER A 318 -2.88 -16.09 -7.15
N ARG A 319 -2.23 -17.25 -7.17
CA ARG A 319 -1.80 -17.84 -8.44
C ARG A 319 -2.93 -18.67 -9.02
N ASP A 320 -3.53 -18.16 -10.08
CA ASP A 320 -4.58 -18.81 -10.83
C ASP A 320 -4.25 -18.76 -12.33
N TYR A 321 -3.50 -19.75 -12.78
CA TYR A 321 -3.02 -19.93 -14.16
C TYR A 321 -3.65 -21.19 -14.77
N ASP A 322 -3.69 -21.29 -16.09
CA ASP A 322 -4.19 -22.49 -16.80
C ASP A 322 -3.41 -23.75 -16.39
N GLY A 323 -2.11 -23.63 -16.20
CA GLY A 323 -1.23 -24.74 -15.80
C GLY A 323 -1.20 -25.04 -14.30
N PHE A 324 -1.65 -24.12 -13.45
CA PHE A 324 -1.63 -24.24 -12.00
C PHE A 324 -2.54 -23.24 -11.31
N SER A 325 -3.40 -23.71 -10.42
CA SER A 325 -4.19 -22.86 -9.53
C SER A 325 -4.04 -23.28 -8.08
N GLU A 326 -3.93 -22.31 -7.19
CA GLU A 326 -3.96 -22.53 -5.75
C GLU A 326 -5.35 -22.25 -5.14
N GLU A 327 -6.30 -21.80 -5.94
CA GLU A 327 -7.62 -21.40 -5.47
C GLU A 327 -8.58 -22.56 -5.21
N ALA A 328 -9.33 -22.46 -4.15
CA ALA A 328 -10.55 -23.25 -3.94
C ALA A 328 -11.57 -22.43 -3.14
N ARG A 329 -12.85 -22.81 -3.22
CA ARG A 329 -13.85 -22.35 -2.28
C ARG A 329 -13.99 -23.32 -1.12
N ILE A 330 -14.26 -22.81 0.08
CA ILE A 330 -14.34 -23.66 1.29
C ILE A 330 -15.41 -24.74 1.15
N LYS A 331 -16.52 -24.48 0.45
CA LYS A 331 -17.57 -25.50 0.20
C LYS A 331 -17.09 -26.70 -0.62
N ASP A 332 -16.02 -26.54 -1.39
CA ASP A 332 -15.50 -27.55 -2.32
C ASP A 332 -14.40 -28.42 -1.69
N ILE A 333 -14.01 -28.13 -0.45
CA ILE A 333 -13.03 -28.90 0.32
C ILE A 333 -13.66 -29.65 1.50
N LYS A 334 -12.89 -30.53 2.11
CA LYS A 334 -13.30 -31.26 3.32
C LYS A 334 -12.60 -30.69 4.55
N LEU A 335 -13.36 -30.35 5.56
CA LEU A 335 -12.84 -29.85 6.83
C LEU A 335 -12.62 -31.00 7.83
N ASP A 336 -11.53 -30.97 8.58
CA ASP A 336 -11.27 -31.93 9.67
C ASP A 336 -12.28 -31.70 10.81
N PRO A 337 -13.17 -32.67 11.09
CA PRO A 337 -14.21 -32.51 12.12
C PRO A 337 -13.64 -32.41 13.54
N GLY A 338 -12.37 -32.80 13.76
CA GLY A 338 -11.68 -32.63 15.02
C GLY A 338 -11.28 -31.18 15.29
N VAL A 339 -11.06 -30.40 14.21
CA VAL A 339 -10.74 -28.96 14.28
C VAL A 339 -12.00 -28.12 14.07
N PHE A 340 -12.86 -28.51 13.15
CA PHE A 340 -14.09 -27.82 12.78
C PHE A 340 -15.33 -28.65 13.12
N PRO A 341 -15.75 -28.74 14.41
CA PRO A 341 -16.88 -29.58 14.81
C PRO A 341 -18.22 -29.15 14.18
N ASN A 342 -18.31 -27.88 13.74
CA ASN A 342 -19.45 -27.30 13.05
C ASN A 342 -19.26 -27.19 11.52
N ALA A 343 -18.41 -28.04 10.93
CA ALA A 343 -18.05 -28.00 9.49
C ALA A 343 -19.27 -27.88 8.56
N MET A 344 -20.35 -28.63 8.80
CA MET A 344 -21.57 -28.58 7.99
C MET A 344 -22.23 -27.18 7.95
N ASP A 345 -22.09 -26.42 9.03
CA ASP A 345 -22.60 -25.05 9.09
C ASP A 345 -21.64 -24.08 8.41
N LEU A 346 -20.33 -24.23 8.62
CA LEU A 346 -19.30 -23.42 7.97
C LEU A 346 -19.31 -23.54 6.44
N LEU A 347 -19.62 -24.72 5.90
CA LEU A 347 -19.67 -24.98 4.45
C LEU A 347 -20.88 -24.36 3.73
N LYS A 348 -21.85 -23.78 4.45
CA LYS A 348 -22.97 -23.09 3.83
C LYS A 348 -22.53 -21.83 3.11
N ASN A 349 -23.21 -21.48 2.02
CA ASN A 349 -22.90 -20.29 1.22
C ASN A 349 -23.06 -18.98 1.99
N GLU A 350 -23.98 -18.90 2.93
CA GLU A 350 -24.22 -17.76 3.82
C GLU A 350 -23.21 -17.65 4.98
N ASN A 351 -22.29 -18.60 5.07
CA ASN A 351 -21.15 -18.60 6.00
C ASN A 351 -19.84 -18.64 5.18
N LEU A 352 -18.89 -19.51 5.55
CA LEU A 352 -17.58 -19.60 4.90
C LEU A 352 -17.61 -20.30 3.52
N GLY A 353 -18.70 -20.96 3.14
CA GLY A 353 -18.72 -21.84 1.96
C GLY A 353 -18.28 -21.17 0.66
N ARG A 354 -18.55 -19.88 0.53
CA ARG A 354 -18.19 -19.09 -0.66
C ARG A 354 -16.77 -18.54 -0.62
N LEU A 355 -16.19 -18.36 0.55
CA LEU A 355 -14.88 -17.72 0.70
C LEU A 355 -13.82 -18.47 -0.11
N LYS A 356 -13.04 -17.73 -0.90
CA LYS A 356 -11.87 -18.21 -1.60
C LYS A 356 -10.71 -18.41 -0.61
N ILE A 357 -9.99 -19.51 -0.78
CA ILE A 357 -8.83 -19.86 0.04
C ILE A 357 -7.71 -20.44 -0.81
N SER A 358 -6.50 -20.37 -0.30
CA SER A 358 -5.37 -21.08 -0.86
C SER A 358 -5.37 -22.54 -0.40
N ILE A 359 -5.21 -23.45 -1.36
CA ILE A 359 -4.94 -24.88 -1.12
C ILE A 359 -3.45 -25.22 -1.21
N ALA A 360 -2.62 -24.24 -1.60
CA ALA A 360 -1.17 -24.42 -1.64
C ALA A 360 -0.61 -24.49 -0.22
N LEU A 361 0.32 -25.42 0.02
CA LEU A 361 0.93 -25.69 1.32
C LEU A 361 -0.12 -25.97 2.44
N ALA A 362 -1.25 -26.57 2.06
CA ALA A 362 -2.36 -26.82 2.96
C ALA A 362 -1.97 -27.74 4.13
N ASP A 363 -2.39 -27.36 5.35
CA ASP A 363 -2.32 -28.22 6.53
C ASP A 363 -3.53 -29.17 6.54
N THR A 364 -3.32 -30.43 6.20
CA THR A 364 -4.37 -31.47 6.13
C THR A 364 -4.04 -32.64 7.04
N ASN A 365 -5.08 -33.41 7.40
CA ASN A 365 -4.88 -34.70 8.06
C ASN A 365 -4.61 -35.81 7.03
N GLU A 366 -4.43 -37.06 7.49
CA GLU A 366 -4.14 -38.25 6.66
C GLU A 366 -5.25 -38.57 5.63
N ARG A 367 -6.45 -38.02 5.81
CA ARG A 367 -7.61 -38.18 4.91
C ARG A 367 -7.74 -37.03 3.89
N GLY A 368 -6.79 -36.08 3.91
CA GLY A 368 -6.82 -34.88 3.08
C GLY A 368 -7.85 -33.85 3.53
N GLU A 369 -8.32 -33.91 4.80
CA GLU A 369 -9.23 -32.94 5.38
C GLU A 369 -8.44 -31.77 5.97
N PHE A 370 -8.86 -30.55 5.66
CA PHE A 370 -8.17 -29.33 6.04
C PHE A 370 -8.27 -29.05 7.54
N LYS A 371 -7.13 -28.76 8.17
CA LYS A 371 -7.03 -28.33 9.58
C LYS A 371 -6.86 -26.83 9.73
N LYS A 372 -6.55 -26.13 8.64
CA LYS A 372 -6.35 -24.68 8.60
C LYS A 372 -6.90 -24.13 7.30
N LEU A 373 -7.56 -22.97 7.38
CA LEU A 373 -8.11 -22.25 6.23
C LEU A 373 -7.32 -20.96 6.04
N LEU A 374 -6.84 -20.71 4.83
CA LEU A 374 -6.00 -19.57 4.50
C LEU A 374 -6.69 -18.73 3.42
N SER A 375 -7.27 -17.58 3.78
CA SER A 375 -7.80 -16.61 2.82
C SER A 375 -6.72 -15.70 2.28
N TYR A 376 -6.93 -15.14 1.09
CA TYR A 376 -6.04 -14.16 0.48
C TYR A 376 -6.23 -12.78 1.10
N GLY A 377 -5.12 -12.08 1.28
CA GLY A 377 -5.09 -10.77 1.89
C GLY A 377 -5.47 -10.75 3.38
N ALA A 378 -5.26 -9.61 3.99
CA ALA A 378 -5.66 -9.40 5.38
C ALA A 378 -6.67 -8.25 5.51
N ARG A 379 -7.07 -7.61 4.42
CA ARG A 379 -8.02 -6.47 4.38
C ARG A 379 -7.64 -5.35 5.35
N SER A 380 -6.34 -5.08 5.43
CA SER A 380 -5.78 -4.23 6.48
C SER A 380 -4.47 -3.59 6.03
N PHE A 381 -3.91 -2.75 6.88
CA PHE A 381 -2.52 -2.35 6.78
C PHE A 381 -1.74 -2.77 8.02
N SER A 382 -0.44 -2.96 7.87
CA SER A 382 0.46 -3.32 8.97
C SER A 382 1.62 -2.34 9.07
N ILE A 383 2.07 -2.06 10.30
CA ILE A 383 3.35 -1.39 10.55
C ILE A 383 4.32 -2.40 11.13
N LEU A 384 5.52 -2.47 10.54
CA LEU A 384 6.58 -3.38 10.91
C LEU A 384 7.83 -2.58 11.32
N ASP A 385 8.65 -3.15 12.19
CA ASP A 385 10.03 -2.69 12.28
C ASP A 385 10.85 -3.22 11.08
N VAL A 386 12.06 -2.69 10.90
CA VAL A 386 12.94 -3.11 9.79
C VAL A 386 13.46 -4.56 9.93
N PHE A 387 13.15 -5.25 11.02
CA PHE A 387 13.48 -6.65 11.23
C PHE A 387 12.33 -7.59 10.89
N GLY A 388 11.15 -7.04 10.59
CA GLY A 388 9.94 -7.80 10.26
C GLY A 388 9.05 -8.11 11.46
N ASN A 389 9.28 -7.49 12.62
CA ASN A 389 8.39 -7.65 13.75
C ASN A 389 7.16 -6.76 13.54
N LEU A 390 5.97 -7.32 13.70
CA LEU A 390 4.70 -6.60 13.64
C LEU A 390 4.59 -5.64 14.83
N ILE A 391 4.38 -4.37 14.55
CA ILE A 391 4.23 -3.30 15.53
C ILE A 391 2.76 -2.91 15.69
N TYR A 392 2.02 -2.88 14.57
CA TYR A 392 0.61 -2.56 14.52
C TYR A 392 -0.07 -3.29 13.36
N GLU A 393 -1.33 -3.64 13.56
CA GLU A 393 -2.23 -4.23 12.58
C GLU A 393 -3.59 -3.54 12.71
N SER A 394 -4.16 -3.06 11.59
CA SER A 394 -5.40 -2.27 11.60
C SER A 394 -6.67 -3.11 11.83
N GLY A 395 -6.55 -4.42 11.88
CA GLY A 395 -7.67 -5.30 12.21
C GLY A 395 -8.81 -5.26 11.18
N GLU A 396 -10.00 -4.99 11.67
CA GLU A 396 -11.25 -4.94 10.89
C GLU A 396 -11.65 -3.50 10.50
N ASP A 397 -10.74 -2.53 10.64
CA ASP A 397 -11.04 -1.11 10.47
C ASP A 397 -11.63 -0.79 9.10
N PHE A 398 -11.02 -1.29 8.02
CA PHE A 398 -11.44 -0.93 6.66
C PHE A 398 -12.88 -1.37 6.39
N GLU A 399 -13.23 -2.59 6.73
CA GLU A 399 -14.61 -3.06 6.57
C GLU A 399 -15.58 -2.34 7.49
N LYS A 400 -15.23 -2.10 8.76
CA LYS A 400 -16.10 -1.36 9.68
C LYS A 400 -16.35 0.07 9.24
N ILE A 401 -15.31 0.75 8.76
CA ILE A 401 -15.42 2.14 8.31
C ILE A 401 -16.28 2.21 7.04
N THR A 402 -16.01 1.35 6.06
CA THR A 402 -16.79 1.31 4.79
C THR A 402 -18.23 0.89 5.03
N ALA A 403 -18.47 -0.12 5.88
CA ALA A 403 -19.82 -0.54 6.28
C ALA A 403 -20.63 0.58 6.95
N ASN A 404 -19.97 1.44 7.72
CA ASN A 404 -20.64 2.57 8.38
C ASN A 404 -20.92 3.74 7.44
N ILE A 405 -20.03 4.01 6.48
CA ILE A 405 -20.13 5.16 5.57
C ILE A 405 -20.97 4.82 4.33
N TYR A 406 -20.79 3.62 3.79
CA TYR A 406 -21.45 3.12 2.58
C TYR A 406 -22.15 1.77 2.86
N PRO A 407 -23.20 1.74 3.72
CA PRO A 407 -23.86 0.49 4.10
C PRO A 407 -24.56 -0.21 2.92
N ASP A 408 -25.02 0.55 1.93
CA ASP A 408 -25.70 0.02 0.75
C ASP A 408 -24.74 -0.45 -0.36
N ASP A 409 -23.44 -0.06 -0.25
CA ASP A 409 -22.39 -0.33 -1.23
C ASP A 409 -21.16 -1.01 -0.60
N PHE A 410 -21.34 -1.57 0.58
CA PHE A 410 -20.31 -2.29 1.30
C PHE A 410 -19.68 -3.39 0.44
N ASN A 411 -18.36 -3.50 0.45
CA ASN A 411 -17.58 -4.48 -0.32
C ASN A 411 -18.02 -4.61 -1.78
N SER A 412 -18.38 -3.48 -2.42
CA SER A 412 -18.72 -3.44 -3.84
C SER A 412 -17.50 -3.67 -4.74
N ASN A 413 -17.73 -4.23 -5.92
CA ASN A 413 -16.75 -4.35 -6.99
C ASN A 413 -16.56 -3.01 -7.71
N ASN A 414 -15.37 -2.76 -8.28
CA ASN A 414 -15.03 -1.57 -9.05
C ASN A 414 -15.37 -1.67 -10.55
N GLU A 415 -15.77 -2.87 -11.03
CA GLU A 415 -16.14 -3.14 -12.42
C GLU A 415 -17.64 -3.36 -12.62
N GLU A 416 -18.40 -3.43 -11.54
CA GLU A 416 -19.84 -3.73 -11.55
C GLU A 416 -20.62 -2.66 -10.80
N GLY A 417 -21.71 -2.18 -11.39
CA GLY A 417 -22.69 -1.35 -10.68
C GLY A 417 -23.55 -2.17 -9.72
N SER A 418 -24.00 -1.56 -8.62
CA SER A 418 -24.92 -2.18 -7.63
C SER A 418 -24.45 -3.55 -7.14
N SER A 419 -23.19 -3.68 -6.81
CA SER A 419 -22.55 -4.94 -6.42
C SER A 419 -22.33 -5.05 -4.90
N PHE A 420 -23.33 -4.58 -4.11
CA PHE A 420 -23.31 -4.72 -2.64
C PHE A 420 -22.84 -6.12 -2.22
N ASP A 421 -21.87 -6.17 -1.30
CA ASP A 421 -21.33 -7.39 -0.69
C ASP A 421 -20.59 -8.33 -1.68
N GLY A 422 -20.43 -7.90 -2.94
CA GLY A 422 -19.91 -8.73 -4.01
C GLY A 422 -18.46 -9.18 -3.86
N ARG A 423 -17.66 -8.50 -3.01
CA ARG A 423 -16.25 -8.83 -2.76
C ARG A 423 -16.01 -9.51 -1.41
N SER A 424 -17.05 -9.73 -0.60
CA SER A 424 -16.92 -10.34 0.74
C SER A 424 -16.44 -11.78 0.68
N ASP A 425 -16.80 -12.53 -0.36
CA ASP A 425 -16.38 -13.93 -0.56
C ASP A 425 -14.97 -14.08 -1.20
N ASP A 426 -14.26 -12.95 -1.37
CA ASP A 426 -12.91 -12.88 -1.94
C ASP A 426 -11.99 -12.04 -1.03
N LYS A 427 -11.46 -10.91 -1.50
CA LYS A 427 -10.49 -10.09 -0.75
C LYS A 427 -11.08 -8.82 -0.11
N GLY A 428 -12.40 -8.59 -0.22
CA GLY A 428 -13.11 -7.44 0.37
C GLY A 428 -12.72 -6.10 -0.25
N PRO A 429 -12.29 -5.09 0.57
CA PRO A 429 -12.00 -3.74 0.09
C PRO A 429 -10.73 -3.62 -0.76
N GLU A 430 -9.81 -4.56 -0.66
CA GLU A 430 -8.51 -4.63 -1.36
C GLU A 430 -7.70 -3.33 -1.21
N PRO A 431 -6.99 -3.18 -0.05
CA PRO A 431 -6.08 -2.06 0.15
C PRO A 431 -4.81 -2.29 -0.68
N GLU A 432 -4.60 -1.45 -1.70
CA GLU A 432 -3.55 -1.61 -2.70
C GLU A 432 -2.59 -0.43 -2.73
N ALA A 433 -3.07 0.76 -3.04
CA ALA A 433 -2.23 1.95 -3.13
C ALA A 433 -1.77 2.48 -1.76
N LEU A 434 -0.51 2.92 -1.68
CA LEU A 434 0.05 3.48 -0.44
C LEU A 434 1.00 4.64 -0.73
N THR A 435 0.78 5.77 -0.05
CA THR A 435 1.81 6.83 0.04
C THR A 435 1.86 7.42 1.44
N ILE A 436 3.00 8.02 1.79
CA ILE A 436 3.21 8.69 3.07
C ILE A 436 3.46 10.18 2.82
N GLY A 437 2.81 11.02 3.62
CA GLY A 437 3.03 12.46 3.60
C GLY A 437 3.21 13.04 4.99
N SER A 438 3.91 14.18 5.08
CA SER A 438 4.03 14.91 6.33
C SER A 438 3.38 16.29 6.21
N ILE A 439 2.44 16.60 7.10
CA ILE A 439 1.72 17.86 7.11
C ILE A 439 1.86 18.47 8.51
N CYS A 440 2.48 19.63 8.60
CA CYS A 440 2.75 20.32 9.87
C CYS A 440 3.44 19.44 10.93
N GLY A 441 4.34 18.55 10.50
CA GLY A 441 5.10 17.65 11.38
C GLY A 441 4.36 16.37 11.82
N ILE A 442 3.14 16.17 11.37
CA ILE A 442 2.36 14.94 11.55
C ILE A 442 2.57 14.06 10.32
N THR A 443 2.89 12.79 10.52
CA THR A 443 3.05 11.82 9.44
C THR A 443 1.75 11.08 9.20
N TYR A 444 1.30 11.09 7.96
CA TYR A 444 0.08 10.40 7.54
C TYR A 444 0.37 9.30 6.53
N ALA A 445 -0.36 8.20 6.63
CA ALA A 445 -0.48 7.20 5.58
C ALA A 445 -1.78 7.46 4.81
N PHE A 446 -1.68 7.46 3.49
CA PHE A 446 -2.80 7.52 2.55
C PHE A 446 -2.89 6.15 1.88
N ILE A 447 -4.02 5.48 2.04
CA ILE A 447 -4.22 4.08 1.63
C ILE A 447 -5.39 4.02 0.67
N GLY A 448 -5.15 3.64 -0.58
CA GLY A 448 -6.18 3.44 -1.59
C GLY A 448 -6.86 2.08 -1.42
N LEU A 449 -8.18 2.06 -1.53
CA LEU A 449 -8.98 0.85 -1.59
C LEU A 449 -9.39 0.61 -3.04
N GLU A 450 -8.93 -0.47 -3.65
CA GLU A 450 -9.15 -0.73 -5.07
C GLU A 450 -10.63 -0.96 -5.39
N ARG A 451 -11.31 -1.81 -4.64
CA ARG A 451 -12.65 -2.31 -5.01
C ARG A 451 -13.79 -1.37 -4.63
N VAL A 452 -13.95 -1.08 -3.37
CA VAL A 452 -14.99 -0.13 -2.93
C VAL A 452 -14.63 1.30 -3.31
N GLY A 453 -13.35 1.55 -3.56
CA GLY A 453 -12.82 2.85 -3.94
C GLY A 453 -12.44 3.73 -2.76
N GLY A 454 -11.86 4.88 -3.08
CA GLY A 454 -11.52 5.91 -2.11
C GLY A 454 -10.21 5.70 -1.37
N ILE A 455 -9.91 6.63 -0.46
CA ILE A 455 -8.62 6.75 0.21
C ILE A 455 -8.83 6.87 1.71
N MET A 456 -8.35 5.90 2.48
CA MET A 456 -8.28 5.93 3.94
C MET A 456 -7.05 6.70 4.39
N ILE A 457 -7.18 7.58 5.37
CA ILE A 457 -6.07 8.37 5.90
C ILE A 457 -5.90 8.09 7.39
N TYR A 458 -4.68 7.74 7.78
CA TYR A 458 -4.29 7.48 9.16
C TYR A 458 -3.13 8.38 9.58
N ASN A 459 -3.21 8.97 10.77
CA ASN A 459 -2.07 9.56 11.45
C ASN A 459 -1.19 8.43 12.00
N ILE A 460 0.02 8.28 11.44
CA ILE A 460 0.99 7.25 11.82
C ILE A 460 2.21 7.83 12.56
N SER A 461 2.09 9.05 13.08
CA SER A 461 3.19 9.69 13.84
C SER A 461 3.65 8.85 15.02
N ASN A 462 2.75 8.06 15.61
CA ASN A 462 3.09 7.01 16.55
C ASN A 462 2.84 5.63 15.91
N PRO A 463 3.89 4.91 15.51
CA PRO A 463 3.73 3.64 14.79
C PRO A 463 3.05 2.52 15.60
N LYS A 464 2.93 2.67 16.93
CA LYS A 464 2.24 1.71 17.80
C LYS A 464 0.75 1.98 17.94
N TYR A 465 0.34 3.21 17.68
CA TYR A 465 -1.04 3.69 17.86
C TYR A 465 -1.41 4.60 16.70
N PRO A 466 -1.50 4.09 15.47
CA PRO A 466 -2.07 4.83 14.35
C PRO A 466 -3.52 5.23 14.66
N GLU A 467 -3.92 6.40 14.18
CA GLU A 467 -5.26 6.93 14.39
C GLU A 467 -5.95 7.20 13.06
N PHE A 468 -7.14 6.64 12.86
CA PHE A 468 -7.96 6.96 11.69
C PHE A 468 -8.27 8.46 11.70
N THR A 469 -8.03 9.11 10.57
CA THR A 469 -8.24 10.56 10.42
C THR A 469 -9.48 10.86 9.60
N THR A 470 -9.57 10.30 8.40
CA THR A 470 -10.73 10.48 7.50
C THR A 470 -10.69 9.46 6.36
N TYR A 471 -11.83 9.30 5.70
CA TYR A 471 -11.96 8.55 4.45
C TYR A 471 -12.59 9.45 3.40
N VAL A 472 -12.01 9.48 2.22
CA VAL A 472 -12.55 10.21 1.08
C VAL A 472 -12.74 9.27 -0.09
N ASN A 473 -13.93 9.28 -0.68
CA ASN A 473 -14.25 8.53 -1.88
C ASN A 473 -14.91 9.45 -2.89
N ASN A 474 -14.47 9.42 -4.13
CA ASN A 474 -14.98 10.22 -5.23
C ASN A 474 -15.86 9.40 -6.20
N ARG A 475 -16.14 8.15 -5.84
CA ARG A 475 -17.04 7.26 -6.56
C ARG A 475 -18.49 7.64 -6.30
N ASP A 476 -19.28 7.64 -7.36
CA ASP A 476 -20.75 7.72 -7.30
C ASP A 476 -21.31 6.31 -7.61
N PHE A 477 -21.84 5.66 -6.58
CA PHE A 477 -22.34 4.28 -6.69
C PHE A 477 -23.68 4.17 -7.43
N ASP A 478 -24.44 5.30 -7.52
CA ASP A 478 -25.73 5.36 -8.22
C ASP A 478 -25.57 5.61 -9.72
N ALA A 479 -24.39 6.07 -10.16
CA ALA A 479 -24.12 6.35 -11.57
C ALA A 479 -23.90 5.06 -12.38
N ASP A 480 -24.09 5.15 -13.69
CA ASP A 480 -23.65 4.10 -14.61
C ASP A 480 -22.12 3.97 -14.50
N ILE A 481 -21.63 2.80 -14.09
CA ILE A 481 -20.23 2.54 -13.77
C ILE A 481 -19.27 2.84 -14.94
N GLN A 482 -19.76 2.75 -16.18
CA GLN A 482 -18.97 3.08 -17.38
C GLN A 482 -19.03 4.56 -17.74
N SER A 483 -19.84 5.34 -17.04
CA SER A 483 -19.97 6.77 -17.28
C SER A 483 -18.93 7.58 -16.51
N PRO A 484 -18.57 8.78 -16.98
CA PRO A 484 -17.68 9.67 -16.23
C PRO A 484 -18.24 10.11 -14.87
N GLU A 485 -19.55 10.03 -14.68
CA GLU A 485 -20.27 10.37 -13.46
C GLU A 485 -19.98 9.37 -12.33
N ALA A 486 -19.61 8.14 -12.67
CA ALA A 486 -19.21 7.12 -11.68
C ALA A 486 -17.98 7.54 -10.85
N GLY A 487 -17.22 8.53 -11.31
CA GLY A 487 -16.07 9.07 -10.58
C GLY A 487 -14.82 8.20 -10.67
N ASP A 488 -14.10 8.07 -9.57
CA ASP A 488 -12.82 7.35 -9.49
C ASP A 488 -13.03 5.89 -9.11
N LEU A 489 -12.52 4.97 -9.94
CA LEU A 489 -12.67 3.51 -9.78
C LEU A 489 -11.30 2.83 -9.93
N GLY A 490 -10.98 1.92 -9.00
CA GLY A 490 -9.71 1.19 -9.00
C GLY A 490 -8.54 2.08 -8.63
N VAL A 491 -8.39 2.42 -7.33
CA VAL A 491 -7.29 3.25 -6.84
C VAL A 491 -6.01 2.43 -6.80
N GLU A 492 -5.18 2.57 -7.85
CA GLU A 492 -3.97 1.80 -8.09
C GLU A 492 -2.71 2.48 -7.54
N CYS A 493 -2.62 3.80 -7.64
CA CYS A 493 -1.43 4.54 -7.23
C CYS A 493 -1.78 5.84 -6.53
N LEU A 494 -1.01 6.16 -5.50
CA LEU A 494 -1.10 7.42 -4.77
C LEU A 494 0.25 8.13 -4.73
N VAL A 495 0.26 9.43 -5.05
CA VAL A 495 1.45 10.28 -4.95
C VAL A 495 1.14 11.46 -4.04
N PHE A 496 1.86 11.58 -2.93
CA PHE A 496 1.80 12.76 -2.08
C PHE A 496 2.84 13.79 -2.51
N VAL A 497 2.39 15.04 -2.67
CA VAL A 497 3.26 16.17 -3.03
C VAL A 497 3.31 17.14 -1.85
N ASP A 498 4.49 17.31 -1.28
CA ASP A 498 4.71 18.27 -0.20
C ASP A 498 4.36 19.71 -0.62
N ALA A 499 3.90 20.53 0.32
CA ALA A 499 3.56 21.94 0.05
C ALA A 499 4.70 22.72 -0.63
N LYS A 500 5.96 22.46 -0.25
CA LYS A 500 7.16 23.11 -0.83
C LYS A 500 7.41 22.74 -2.29
N ASP A 501 6.97 21.55 -2.71
CA ASP A 501 7.16 20.98 -4.04
C ASP A 501 5.90 21.12 -4.91
N SER A 502 4.80 21.59 -4.32
CA SER A 502 3.51 21.80 -4.98
C SER A 502 3.44 23.13 -5.72
N PRO A 503 2.90 23.18 -6.93
CA PRO A 503 2.72 24.43 -7.67
C PRO A 503 1.73 25.41 -6.99
N SER A 504 0.82 24.90 -6.15
CA SER A 504 -0.13 25.72 -5.41
C SER A 504 0.39 26.21 -4.04
N GLY A 505 1.54 25.69 -3.59
CA GLY A 505 2.05 25.95 -2.23
C GLY A 505 1.27 25.24 -1.12
N ALA A 506 0.27 24.41 -1.46
CA ALA A 506 -0.44 23.53 -0.55
C ALA A 506 -0.13 22.07 -0.89
N PRO A 507 -0.13 21.13 0.06
CA PRO A 507 0.07 19.73 -0.24
C PRO A 507 -0.97 19.21 -1.22
N LEU A 508 -0.55 18.35 -2.15
CA LEU A 508 -1.45 17.67 -3.08
C LEU A 508 -1.39 16.16 -2.84
N LEU A 509 -2.49 15.49 -3.13
CA LEU A 509 -2.57 14.04 -3.27
C LEU A 509 -3.07 13.75 -4.69
N ILE A 510 -2.33 12.91 -5.42
CA ILE A 510 -2.65 12.49 -6.78
C ILE A 510 -3.02 11.02 -6.71
N SER A 511 -4.21 10.67 -7.20
CA SER A 511 -4.71 9.29 -7.25
C SER A 511 -4.82 8.87 -8.71
N SER A 512 -4.17 7.77 -9.06
CA SER A 512 -4.40 7.08 -10.33
C SER A 512 -5.43 5.99 -10.12
N ASN A 513 -6.40 5.92 -11.02
CA ASN A 513 -7.58 5.07 -10.90
C ASN A 513 -7.72 4.27 -12.20
N GLU A 514 -7.21 3.03 -12.20
CA GLU A 514 -7.00 2.24 -13.42
C GLU A 514 -8.30 1.87 -14.13
N ILE A 515 -9.36 1.55 -13.36
CA ILE A 515 -10.64 1.12 -13.93
C ILE A 515 -11.40 2.28 -14.57
N SER A 516 -11.43 3.45 -13.94
CA SER A 516 -12.05 4.64 -14.53
C SER A 516 -11.17 5.32 -15.59
N GLY A 517 -9.88 4.97 -15.70
CA GLY A 517 -8.92 5.64 -16.59
C GLY A 517 -8.74 7.10 -16.22
N THR A 518 -8.73 7.42 -14.92
CA THR A 518 -8.65 8.80 -14.43
C THR A 518 -7.47 9.00 -13.49
N VAL A 519 -6.93 10.24 -13.49
CA VAL A 519 -6.00 10.69 -12.45
C VAL A 519 -6.61 11.91 -11.77
N THR A 520 -6.92 11.78 -10.49
CA THR A 520 -7.57 12.84 -9.72
C THR A 520 -6.57 13.54 -8.81
N ILE A 521 -6.60 14.87 -8.83
CA ILE A 521 -5.74 15.73 -8.01
C ILE A 521 -6.58 16.32 -6.89
N PHE A 522 -6.16 16.04 -5.65
CA PHE A 522 -6.76 16.61 -4.45
C PHE A 522 -5.81 17.59 -3.79
N GLN A 523 -6.35 18.64 -3.19
CA GLN A 523 -5.65 19.48 -2.23
C GLN A 523 -5.85 18.92 -0.83
N VAL A 524 -4.77 18.82 -0.07
CA VAL A 524 -4.80 18.42 1.32
C VAL A 524 -4.62 19.67 2.19
N SER A 525 -5.47 19.86 3.18
CA SER A 525 -5.40 20.97 4.12
C SER A 525 -5.78 20.53 5.53
N LEU A 526 -5.25 21.22 6.52
CA LEU A 526 -5.78 21.09 7.88
C LEU A 526 -7.10 21.86 7.97
N LEU A 527 -8.10 21.24 8.58
CA LEU A 527 -9.26 22.01 9.00
C LEU A 527 -8.80 22.94 10.13
N ALA A 528 -8.73 24.23 9.81
CA ALA A 528 -8.62 25.22 10.86
C ALA A 528 -9.93 25.17 11.67
N PHE A 529 -9.85 24.89 12.96
CA PHE A 529 -10.98 25.18 13.82
C PHE A 529 -11.29 26.67 13.68
N PRO A 530 -12.54 27.07 13.47
CA PRO A 530 -12.86 28.47 13.51
C PRO A 530 -12.36 29.01 14.84
N ASP A 531 -11.55 30.08 14.82
CA ASP A 531 -11.22 30.82 16.01
C ASP A 531 -12.55 31.19 16.70
N VAL A 532 -12.87 30.47 17.77
CA VAL A 532 -14.05 30.82 18.58
C VAL A 532 -13.68 32.07 19.34
N ALA A 533 -13.69 33.19 18.62
CA ALA A 533 -13.48 34.53 19.16
C ALA A 533 -14.66 35.02 20.03
N SER A 534 -15.58 34.15 20.43
CA SER A 534 -16.69 34.49 21.30
C SER A 534 -16.43 33.99 22.71
N THR A 535 -16.13 34.91 23.59
CA THR A 535 -16.08 34.66 25.04
C THR A 535 -17.49 34.65 25.68
N THR A 536 -18.54 34.77 24.88
CA THR A 536 -19.94 34.78 25.35
C THR A 536 -20.48 33.36 25.35
N PRO A 537 -20.93 32.81 26.48
CA PRO A 537 -21.58 31.52 26.52
C PRO A 537 -22.80 31.49 25.60
N VAL A 538 -22.86 30.54 24.70
CA VAL A 538 -24.02 30.33 23.82
C VAL A 538 -24.81 29.13 24.35
N THR A 539 -26.10 29.30 24.56
CA THR A 539 -27.01 28.20 24.88
C THR A 539 -27.14 27.30 23.66
N ILE A 540 -26.65 26.05 23.76
CA ILE A 540 -26.68 25.09 22.65
C ILE A 540 -27.99 24.30 22.65
N SER A 541 -28.48 23.91 23.82
CA SER A 541 -29.78 23.26 23.96
C SER A 541 -30.31 23.37 25.40
N GLU A 542 -31.61 23.16 25.55
CA GLU A 542 -32.28 23.01 26.84
C GLU A 542 -33.02 21.67 26.83
N HIS A 543 -32.69 20.81 27.77
CA HIS A 543 -33.35 19.51 27.92
C HIS A 543 -33.71 19.29 29.39
N ASN A 544 -35.00 19.04 29.65
CA ASN A 544 -35.55 18.81 31.00
C ASN A 544 -35.18 19.89 32.02
N GLY A 545 -35.17 21.17 31.61
CA GLY A 545 -34.84 22.30 32.47
C GLY A 545 -33.35 22.49 32.77
N VAL A 546 -32.49 21.72 32.13
CA VAL A 546 -31.04 21.89 32.19
C VAL A 546 -30.59 22.67 30.96
N VAL A 547 -30.05 23.84 31.19
CA VAL A 547 -29.47 24.68 30.12
C VAL A 547 -28.03 24.24 29.89
N ILE A 548 -27.74 23.73 28.70
CA ILE A 548 -26.39 23.41 28.29
C ILE A 548 -25.79 24.65 27.62
N GLN A 549 -24.81 25.24 28.27
CA GLN A 549 -24.08 26.40 27.77
C GLN A 549 -22.66 25.97 27.38
N ASN A 550 -22.21 26.44 26.21
CA ASN A 550 -20.79 26.36 25.90
C ASN A 550 -20.06 27.40 26.78
N GLY A 551 -19.35 26.92 27.80
CA GLY A 551 -18.52 27.79 28.63
C GLY A 551 -17.29 28.21 27.83
N GLY A 552 -17.03 29.51 27.75
CA GLY A 552 -16.00 30.15 26.91
C GLY A 552 -14.54 29.81 27.26
N TYR A 553 -14.21 28.55 27.54
CA TYR A 553 -12.87 28.01 27.61
C TYR A 553 -12.88 26.67 26.91
N GLY A 554 -12.14 26.59 25.80
CA GLY A 554 -11.97 25.47 24.92
C GLY A 554 -12.07 24.08 25.53
N SER A 555 -13.28 23.62 25.73
CA SER A 555 -13.53 22.20 25.86
C SER A 555 -13.62 21.66 24.43
N SER A 556 -12.63 20.90 24.00
CA SER A 556 -12.68 20.12 22.80
C SER A 556 -13.95 19.27 22.81
N MET A 557 -14.95 19.62 22.00
CA MET A 557 -15.98 18.66 21.63
C MET A 557 -15.38 17.76 20.57
N SER A 558 -14.83 16.64 20.98
CA SER A 558 -14.66 15.49 20.13
C SER A 558 -16.07 14.98 19.83
N ILE A 559 -16.60 15.28 18.66
CA ILE A 559 -17.73 14.53 18.13
C ILE A 559 -17.13 13.20 17.71
N HIS A 560 -17.23 12.22 18.60
CA HIS A 560 -16.94 10.85 18.23
C HIS A 560 -18.09 10.41 17.30
N PRO A 561 -17.84 10.02 16.05
CA PRO A 561 -18.91 9.67 15.12
C PRO A 561 -19.69 8.39 15.51
N PHE A 562 -19.35 7.77 16.60
CA PHE A 562 -19.86 6.47 17.05
C PHE A 562 -20.72 6.48 18.32
N LEU A 563 -21.14 7.65 18.82
CA LEU A 563 -22.10 7.72 19.93
C LEU A 563 -23.38 8.41 19.45
N ASN A 564 -24.26 7.64 18.84
CA ASN A 564 -25.69 7.93 18.81
C ASN A 564 -26.28 7.31 20.10
N ASP A 565 -26.56 8.13 21.10
CA ASP A 565 -27.61 7.95 22.09
C ASP A 565 -28.53 9.16 22.07
#